data_3232f7ce4a862586eb89c9d797f3e629
#
_entry.id   3232f7ce4a862586eb89c9d797f3e629
#
_cell.length_a   1.000
_cell.length_b   1.000
_cell.length_c   1.000
_cell.angle_alpha   90.00
_cell.angle_beta   90.00
_cell.angle_gamma   90.00
#
_symmetry.space_group_name_H-M   'P 1'
#
loop_
_entity.id
_entity.type
_entity.pdbx_description
1 polymer ?
#
loop_
_entity_poly.entity_id
_entity_poly.type
_entity_poly.pdbx_seq_one_letter_code
_entity_poly.pdbx_strand_id
1 'polypeptide(L)'
;VAESEEKLQRGKGRGRLFFALDRILWPQLWSLETSNRLNFVAAYLVLLAGTGSDHQLTKWSAKAIEEHVGIGKPRGQRAIEELIDHGIISRTDSSTRVAPQYRLPALDREADPIFLPVQLVTGLGAETPILRRIRETGDALILRMLIDLYGLVQLDATYGLPISSLRENPASHHPARKLFEAGANAVWAMELGEQKSADGDWVRPHRIDDPGNPWSLFWERVGTLTKIGALLFEPWIFDGEPLDAEPLFPVDPSIHYAVRHPDKITALTRLAYDAAAELAGERTYFLDRAEGDILVPLPLHHRPPEIRGVAKLRIEPDTPGRRRAYARKMGLIESYADAFARLRADAAEGRFDRPLRPISPDASLTASG
;
A
#
# COMPACT_ATOMS: atom_id res chain seq x y z
N VAL A 1 -2.76 16.18 38.41
CA VAL A 1 -3.95 16.07 37.53
C VAL A 1 -3.55 15.37 36.22
N ALA A 2 -2.45 15.72 35.57
CA ALA A 2 -1.99 15.09 34.32
C ALA A 2 -1.67 13.59 34.45
N GLU A 3 -1.07 13.15 35.56
CA GLU A 3 -0.76 11.73 35.80
C GLU A 3 -2.02 10.87 36.02
N SER A 4 -3.09 11.48 36.50
CA SER A 4 -4.37 10.78 36.70
C SER A 4 -5.13 10.59 35.40
N GLU A 5 -5.02 11.51 34.47
CA GLU A 5 -5.64 11.40 33.12
C GLU A 5 -4.92 10.38 32.25
N GLU A 6 -3.59 10.28 32.35
CA GLU A 6 -2.81 9.28 31.63
C GLU A 6 -3.08 7.84 32.12
N LYS A 7 -3.36 7.66 33.40
CA LYS A 7 -3.79 6.36 33.98
C LYS A 7 -5.22 5.99 33.59
N LEU A 8 -6.14 6.97 33.47
CA LEU A 8 -7.52 6.71 33.04
C LEU A 8 -7.63 6.29 31.57
N GLN A 9 -6.72 6.74 30.71
CA GLN A 9 -6.67 6.32 29.30
C GLN A 9 -6.06 4.93 29.10
N ARG A 10 -5.28 4.41 30.06
CA ARG A 10 -4.76 3.02 30.03
C ARG A 10 -5.78 1.96 30.41
N GLY A 11 -6.92 2.33 30.95
CA GLY A 11 -7.85 1.39 31.60
C GLY A 11 -9.04 0.90 30.77
N LYS A 12 -9.30 1.44 29.59
CA LYS A 12 -10.31 0.87 28.67
C LYS A 12 -9.59 0.21 27.51
N GLY A 13 -9.53 -1.12 27.54
CA GLY A 13 -8.82 -1.98 26.63
C GLY A 13 -8.90 -1.49 25.18
N ARG A 14 -7.84 -0.84 24.69
CA ARG A 14 -7.62 -0.75 23.25
C ARG A 14 -7.48 -2.18 22.77
N GLY A 15 -8.51 -2.68 22.09
CA GLY A 15 -8.48 -3.97 21.43
C GLY A 15 -7.17 -4.06 20.64
N ARG A 16 -6.59 -5.24 20.59
CA ARG A 16 -5.37 -5.50 19.85
C ARG A 16 -5.53 -5.01 18.42
N LEU A 17 -4.55 -4.26 17.89
CA LEU A 17 -4.61 -3.63 16.56
C LEU A 17 -4.08 -4.54 15.46
N PHE A 18 -3.32 -5.59 15.81
CA PHE A 18 -2.76 -6.57 14.86
C PHE A 18 -2.62 -7.94 15.51
N PHE A 19 -2.49 -8.96 14.69
CA PHE A 19 -2.12 -10.32 15.07
C PHE A 19 -0.95 -10.79 14.20
N ALA A 20 -0.26 -11.83 14.66
CA ALA A 20 0.94 -12.35 13.98
C ALA A 20 0.67 -13.76 13.47
N LEU A 21 0.97 -13.99 12.21
CA LEU A 21 0.90 -15.27 11.54
C LEU A 21 2.32 -15.83 11.39
N ASP A 22 2.52 -17.06 11.80
CA ASP A 22 3.79 -17.75 11.63
C ASP A 22 4.10 -17.95 10.14
N ARG A 23 5.27 -17.47 9.71
CA ARG A 23 5.70 -17.50 8.31
C ARG A 23 5.99 -18.91 7.82
N ILE A 24 6.40 -19.83 8.70
CA ILE A 24 6.69 -21.22 8.37
C ILE A 24 5.38 -22.02 8.27
N LEU A 25 4.44 -21.77 9.17
CA LEU A 25 3.15 -22.44 9.15
C LEU A 25 2.29 -22.04 7.95
N TRP A 26 2.41 -20.77 7.50
CA TRP A 26 1.56 -20.26 6.41
C TRP A 26 1.57 -21.12 5.14
N PRO A 27 2.71 -21.47 4.51
CA PRO A 27 2.71 -22.36 3.35
C PRO A 27 2.24 -23.77 3.69
N GLN A 28 2.44 -24.26 4.92
CA GLN A 28 1.98 -25.58 5.34
C GLN A 28 0.46 -25.69 5.31
N LEU A 29 -0.28 -24.64 5.76
CA LEU A 29 -1.74 -24.61 5.67
C LEU A 29 -2.27 -24.79 4.24
N TRP A 30 -1.46 -24.42 3.24
CA TRP A 30 -1.82 -24.54 1.82
C TRP A 30 -1.50 -25.93 1.24
N SER A 31 -0.67 -26.71 1.86
CA SER A 31 -0.33 -28.07 1.42
C SER A 31 -1.29 -29.14 1.96
N LEU A 32 -2.05 -28.83 3.01
CA LEU A 32 -2.97 -29.79 3.64
C LEU A 32 -4.16 -30.11 2.74
N GLU A 33 -4.64 -31.35 2.78
CA GLU A 33 -5.89 -31.73 2.13
C GLU A 33 -7.09 -31.26 2.98
N THR A 34 -8.01 -30.51 2.38
CA THR A 34 -9.16 -29.93 3.08
C THR A 34 -10.41 -29.98 2.22
N SER A 35 -11.57 -30.08 2.85
CA SER A 35 -12.86 -30.09 2.15
C SER A 35 -13.14 -28.76 1.43
N ASN A 36 -12.70 -27.63 1.98
CA ASN A 36 -12.79 -26.31 1.38
C ASN A 36 -11.65 -25.41 1.88
N ARG A 37 -10.64 -25.25 1.02
CA ARG A 37 -9.43 -24.50 1.32
C ARG A 37 -9.68 -23.09 1.85
N LEU A 38 -10.57 -22.37 1.18
CA LEU A 38 -10.87 -20.98 1.54
C LEU A 38 -11.51 -20.88 2.92
N ASN A 39 -12.50 -21.75 3.22
CA ASN A 39 -13.11 -21.78 4.54
C ASN A 39 -12.13 -22.22 5.64
N PHE A 40 -11.27 -23.20 5.34
CA PHE A 40 -10.27 -23.71 6.27
C PHE A 40 -9.27 -22.60 6.68
N VAL A 41 -8.66 -21.94 5.69
CA VAL A 41 -7.68 -20.86 5.94
C VAL A 41 -8.34 -19.64 6.56
N ALA A 42 -9.53 -19.24 6.08
CA ALA A 42 -10.26 -18.11 6.66
C ALA A 42 -10.66 -18.38 8.13
N ALA A 43 -11.08 -19.59 8.46
CA ALA A 43 -11.37 -19.98 9.85
C ALA A 43 -10.12 -19.87 10.74
N TYR A 44 -8.97 -20.35 10.27
CA TYR A 44 -7.70 -20.21 10.99
C TYR A 44 -7.35 -18.73 11.26
N LEU A 45 -7.44 -17.86 10.25
CA LEU A 45 -7.16 -16.43 10.40
C LEU A 45 -8.11 -15.74 11.39
N VAL A 46 -9.40 -16.12 11.38
CA VAL A 46 -10.37 -15.62 12.37
C VAL A 46 -9.98 -16.04 13.78
N LEU A 47 -9.68 -17.32 13.99
CA LEU A 47 -9.25 -17.81 15.31
C LEU A 47 -7.97 -17.11 15.77
N LEU A 48 -7.00 -16.92 14.89
CA LEU A 48 -5.74 -16.24 15.16
C LEU A 48 -5.95 -14.76 15.51
N ALA A 49 -6.84 -14.06 14.81
CA ALA A 49 -7.21 -12.69 15.13
C ALA A 49 -7.87 -12.54 16.51
N GLY A 50 -8.57 -13.58 16.96
CA GLY A 50 -9.22 -13.66 18.28
C GLY A 50 -8.28 -14.04 19.41
N THR A 51 -6.98 -14.26 19.17
CA THR A 51 -6.02 -14.60 20.25
C THR A 51 -5.69 -13.40 21.12
N GLY A 52 -5.25 -13.66 22.35
CA GLY A 52 -4.71 -12.66 23.26
C GLY A 52 -3.29 -12.19 22.90
N SER A 53 -2.61 -11.54 23.85
CA SER A 53 -1.22 -11.07 23.68
C SER A 53 -0.20 -12.21 23.53
N ASP A 54 -0.59 -13.41 23.92
CA ASP A 54 0.20 -14.64 23.78
C ASP A 54 0.22 -15.20 22.36
N HIS A 55 -0.68 -14.73 21.46
CA HIS A 55 -0.91 -15.23 20.12
C HIS A 55 -1.32 -16.71 20.04
N GLN A 56 -1.73 -17.32 21.16
CA GLN A 56 -2.01 -18.74 21.23
C GLN A 56 -3.45 -19.07 21.63
N LEU A 57 -3.99 -18.38 22.64
CA LEU A 57 -5.30 -18.72 23.18
C LEU A 57 -6.40 -17.86 22.60
N THR A 58 -7.46 -18.49 22.09
CA THR A 58 -8.64 -17.80 21.57
C THR A 58 -9.94 -18.41 22.12
N LYS A 59 -10.91 -17.52 22.38
CA LYS A 59 -12.30 -17.87 22.67
C LYS A 59 -13.22 -17.71 21.46
N TRP A 60 -12.66 -17.26 20.34
CA TRP A 60 -13.41 -17.18 19.10
C TRP A 60 -13.72 -18.58 18.57
N SER A 61 -14.89 -18.74 17.98
CA SER A 61 -15.46 -20.02 17.60
C SER A 61 -16.16 -19.95 16.24
N ALA A 62 -16.87 -20.98 15.85
CA ALA A 62 -17.70 -20.98 14.66
C ALA A 62 -18.69 -19.79 14.59
N LYS A 63 -19.12 -19.25 15.75
CA LYS A 63 -19.93 -18.04 15.81
C LYS A 63 -19.15 -16.81 15.31
N ALA A 64 -17.92 -16.63 15.74
CA ALA A 64 -17.06 -15.53 15.27
C ALA A 64 -16.73 -15.68 13.77
N ILE A 65 -16.51 -16.89 13.30
CA ILE A 65 -16.29 -17.19 11.89
C ILE A 65 -17.52 -16.79 11.05
N GLU A 66 -18.72 -17.10 11.52
CA GLU A 66 -19.97 -16.69 10.87
C GLU A 66 -20.14 -15.17 10.89
N GLU A 67 -19.90 -14.54 12.01
CA GLU A 67 -20.06 -13.08 12.21
C GLU A 67 -19.12 -12.27 11.32
N HIS A 68 -17.82 -12.62 11.33
CA HIS A 68 -16.79 -11.83 10.65
C HIS A 68 -16.63 -12.19 9.16
N VAL A 69 -16.77 -13.47 8.81
CA VAL A 69 -16.45 -13.94 7.44
C VAL A 69 -17.69 -14.43 6.69
N GLY A 70 -18.83 -14.59 7.39
CA GLY A 70 -20.07 -15.05 6.81
C GLY A 70 -20.06 -16.55 6.41
N ILE A 71 -19.15 -17.35 7.00
CA ILE A 71 -19.18 -18.80 6.86
C ILE A 71 -20.18 -19.35 7.89
N GLY A 72 -21.30 -19.86 7.42
CA GLY A 72 -22.36 -20.36 8.30
C GLY A 72 -21.84 -21.35 9.33
N LYS A 73 -22.37 -21.30 10.54
CA LYS A 73 -21.89 -22.02 11.72
C LYS A 73 -21.56 -23.50 11.50
N PRO A 74 -22.35 -24.32 10.74
CA PRO A 74 -21.99 -25.72 10.50
C PRO A 74 -20.70 -25.87 9.66
N ARG A 75 -20.51 -25.00 8.68
CA ARG A 75 -19.28 -25.01 7.85
C ARG A 75 -18.08 -24.48 8.63
N GLY A 76 -18.27 -23.45 9.46
CA GLY A 76 -17.26 -22.96 10.38
C GLY A 76 -16.82 -24.01 11.39
N GLN A 77 -17.77 -24.76 11.94
CA GLN A 77 -17.47 -25.87 12.85
C GLN A 77 -16.67 -26.97 12.17
N ARG A 78 -17.04 -27.35 10.93
CA ARG A 78 -16.28 -28.32 10.15
C ARG A 78 -14.84 -27.86 9.88
N ALA A 79 -14.67 -26.60 9.51
CA ALA A 79 -13.32 -26.03 9.29
C ALA A 79 -12.47 -26.05 10.57
N ILE A 80 -13.07 -25.81 11.75
CA ILE A 80 -12.38 -25.94 13.04
C ILE A 80 -12.00 -27.40 13.31
N GLU A 81 -12.88 -28.35 13.04
CA GLU A 81 -12.60 -29.77 13.22
C GLU A 81 -11.47 -30.23 12.29
N GLU A 82 -11.48 -29.84 11.01
CA GLU A 82 -10.37 -30.09 10.10
C GLU A 82 -9.04 -29.52 10.62
N LEU A 83 -9.04 -28.29 11.18
CA LEU A 83 -7.85 -27.69 11.81
C LEU A 83 -7.35 -28.52 13.00
N ILE A 84 -8.25 -29.12 13.78
CA ILE A 84 -7.90 -29.99 14.92
C ILE A 84 -7.36 -31.33 14.40
N ASP A 85 -8.02 -31.95 13.42
CA ASP A 85 -7.63 -33.24 12.85
C ASP A 85 -6.25 -33.19 12.20
N HIS A 86 -5.90 -32.06 11.59
CA HIS A 86 -4.55 -31.80 11.06
C HIS A 86 -3.53 -31.38 12.14
N GLY A 87 -3.93 -31.31 13.41
CA GLY A 87 -3.04 -30.92 14.51
C GLY A 87 -2.59 -29.44 14.49
N ILE A 88 -3.24 -28.60 13.69
CA ILE A 88 -2.91 -27.17 13.60
C ILE A 88 -3.38 -26.42 14.86
N ILE A 89 -4.53 -26.76 15.41
CA ILE A 89 -5.03 -26.21 16.66
C ILE A 89 -5.47 -27.35 17.59
N SER A 90 -5.57 -27.05 18.87
CA SER A 90 -6.12 -28.01 19.86
C SER A 90 -7.20 -27.35 20.72
N ARG A 91 -8.10 -28.17 21.26
CA ARG A 91 -9.02 -27.72 22.32
C ARG A 91 -8.26 -27.66 23.64
N THR A 92 -8.52 -26.65 24.45
CA THR A 92 -7.96 -26.60 25.81
C THR A 92 -8.77 -27.47 26.77
N ASP A 93 -8.19 -27.86 27.91
CA ASP A 93 -8.89 -28.67 28.94
C ASP A 93 -10.10 -27.91 29.52
N SER A 94 -10.06 -26.59 29.52
CA SER A 94 -11.17 -25.73 29.96
C SER A 94 -12.23 -25.50 28.86
N SER A 95 -12.03 -26.02 27.65
CA SER A 95 -12.97 -25.86 26.54
C SER A 95 -14.25 -26.66 26.77
N THR A 96 -15.40 -26.00 26.64
CA THR A 96 -16.71 -26.66 26.74
C THR A 96 -17.51 -26.43 25.45
N ARG A 97 -18.60 -27.17 25.28
CA ARG A 97 -19.51 -27.00 24.14
C ARG A 97 -20.12 -25.59 24.09
N VAL A 98 -20.34 -24.97 25.24
CA VAL A 98 -20.97 -23.63 25.41
C VAL A 98 -19.92 -22.52 25.32
N ALA A 99 -18.73 -22.78 25.90
CA ALA A 99 -17.61 -21.85 25.91
C ALA A 99 -16.36 -22.50 25.28
N PRO A 100 -16.31 -22.64 23.96
CA PRO A 100 -15.17 -23.24 23.29
C PRO A 100 -13.93 -22.39 23.46
N GLN A 101 -12.79 -23.05 23.66
CA GLN A 101 -11.49 -22.40 23.75
C GLN A 101 -10.47 -23.25 23.01
N TYR A 102 -9.69 -22.58 22.17
CA TYR A 102 -8.69 -23.25 21.32
C TYR A 102 -7.30 -22.69 21.60
N ARG A 103 -6.32 -23.57 21.45
CA ARG A 103 -4.91 -23.23 21.49
C ARG A 103 -4.35 -23.36 20.07
N LEU A 104 -3.73 -22.30 19.60
CA LEU A 104 -2.99 -22.21 18.34
C LEU A 104 -1.51 -22.50 18.60
N PRO A 105 -0.71 -22.83 17.58
CA PRO A 105 0.74 -22.99 17.69
C PRO A 105 1.42 -21.78 18.30
N ALA A 106 2.50 -22.02 19.01
CA ALA A 106 3.36 -20.94 19.48
C ALA A 106 3.99 -20.22 18.27
N LEU A 107 4.00 -18.90 18.33
CA LEU A 107 4.62 -18.07 17.31
C LEU A 107 6.15 -18.21 17.42
N ASP A 108 6.79 -18.63 16.33
CA ASP A 108 8.24 -18.49 16.20
C ASP A 108 8.58 -17.04 15.88
N ARG A 109 9.13 -16.34 16.89
CA ARG A 109 9.50 -14.93 16.75
C ARG A 109 10.77 -14.71 15.96
N GLU A 110 11.61 -15.73 15.84
CA GLU A 110 12.87 -15.68 15.07
C GLU A 110 12.59 -15.85 13.56
N ALA A 111 11.48 -16.48 13.21
CA ALA A 111 11.05 -16.69 11.82
C ALA A 111 10.43 -15.46 11.14
N ASP A 112 10.58 -14.26 11.68
CA ASP A 112 10.03 -13.00 11.13
C ASP A 112 8.53 -13.13 10.76
N PRO A 113 7.61 -13.12 11.74
CA PRO A 113 6.19 -13.38 11.52
C PRO A 113 5.53 -12.33 10.63
N ILE A 114 4.49 -12.74 9.92
CA ILE A 114 3.66 -11.85 9.11
C ILE A 114 2.67 -11.13 10.05
N PHE A 115 2.80 -9.82 10.18
CA PHE A 115 1.86 -9.02 10.98
C PHE A 115 0.64 -8.64 10.14
N LEU A 116 -0.55 -8.96 10.65
CA LEU A 116 -1.84 -8.72 10.00
C LEU A 116 -2.71 -7.81 10.88
N PRO A 117 -3.38 -6.79 10.31
CA PRO A 117 -4.29 -5.94 11.07
C PRO A 117 -5.56 -6.71 11.47
N VAL A 118 -6.05 -6.52 12.70
CA VAL A 118 -7.29 -7.16 13.15
C VAL A 118 -8.47 -6.74 12.29
N GLN A 119 -8.45 -5.52 11.76
CA GLN A 119 -9.48 -4.98 10.88
C GLN A 119 -9.64 -5.76 9.56
N LEU A 120 -8.64 -6.55 9.17
CA LEU A 120 -8.77 -7.49 8.05
C LEU A 120 -9.94 -8.46 8.28
N VAL A 121 -10.13 -8.86 9.55
CA VAL A 121 -11.17 -9.79 10.01
C VAL A 121 -12.42 -9.06 10.52
N THR A 122 -12.25 -7.97 11.27
CA THR A 122 -13.38 -7.29 11.94
C THR A 122 -13.98 -6.14 11.14
N GLY A 123 -13.32 -5.70 10.06
CA GLY A 123 -13.70 -4.52 9.28
C GLY A 123 -13.23 -3.20 9.88
N LEU A 124 -13.37 -2.14 9.11
CA LEU A 124 -13.15 -0.75 9.52
C LEU A 124 -14.49 -0.08 9.75
N GLY A 125 -14.83 0.18 11.00
CA GLY A 125 -16.14 0.77 11.33
C GLY A 125 -17.31 -0.11 10.86
N ALA A 126 -18.16 0.42 9.98
CA ALA A 126 -19.30 -0.29 9.40
C ALA A 126 -18.98 -1.04 8.09
N GLU A 127 -17.73 -1.00 7.61
CA GLU A 127 -17.35 -1.67 6.37
C GLU A 127 -17.35 -3.20 6.52
N THR A 128 -17.79 -3.88 5.47
CA THR A 128 -17.64 -5.34 5.37
C THR A 128 -16.15 -5.72 5.44
N PRO A 129 -15.74 -6.66 6.31
CA PRO A 129 -14.36 -7.09 6.43
C PRO A 129 -13.76 -7.55 5.10
N ILE A 130 -12.50 -7.23 4.84
CA ILE A 130 -11.80 -7.64 3.61
C ILE A 130 -11.79 -9.16 3.48
N LEU A 131 -11.55 -9.88 4.57
CA LEU A 131 -11.56 -11.35 4.58
C LEU A 131 -12.91 -11.92 4.13
N ARG A 132 -14.03 -11.28 4.51
CA ARG A 132 -15.37 -11.66 4.04
C ARG A 132 -15.55 -11.40 2.56
N ARG A 133 -15.13 -10.21 2.06
CA ARG A 133 -15.19 -9.88 0.63
C ARG A 133 -14.38 -10.88 -0.21
N ILE A 134 -13.18 -11.27 0.25
CA ILE A 134 -12.38 -12.30 -0.43
C ILE A 134 -13.10 -13.64 -0.43
N ARG A 135 -13.68 -14.06 0.70
CA ARG A 135 -14.44 -15.31 0.76
C ARG A 135 -15.60 -15.32 -0.25
N GLU A 136 -16.24 -14.18 -0.44
CA GLU A 136 -17.37 -14.02 -1.38
C GLU A 136 -16.94 -14.17 -2.85
N THR A 137 -15.66 -13.96 -3.19
CA THR A 137 -15.13 -14.24 -4.54
C THR A 137 -15.06 -15.73 -4.86
N GLY A 138 -14.94 -16.59 -3.84
CA GLY A 138 -14.75 -18.04 -4.00
C GLY A 138 -13.31 -18.44 -4.39
N ASP A 139 -12.42 -17.52 -4.73
CA ASP A 139 -11.03 -17.82 -5.10
C ASP A 139 -10.09 -17.77 -3.87
N ALA A 140 -9.66 -18.94 -3.43
CA ALA A 140 -8.75 -19.07 -2.29
C ALA A 140 -7.37 -18.45 -2.56
N LEU A 141 -6.93 -18.39 -3.82
CA LEU A 141 -5.62 -17.84 -4.16
C LEU A 141 -5.58 -16.31 -4.01
N ILE A 142 -6.71 -15.61 -4.06
CA ILE A 142 -6.78 -14.18 -3.71
C ILE A 142 -6.42 -13.98 -2.23
N LEU A 143 -6.92 -14.85 -1.34
CA LEU A 143 -6.57 -14.81 0.08
C LEU A 143 -5.07 -15.09 0.27
N ARG A 144 -4.55 -16.12 -0.40
CA ARG A 144 -3.13 -16.44 -0.35
C ARG A 144 -2.28 -15.25 -0.78
N MET A 145 -2.60 -14.68 -1.95
CA MET A 145 -1.91 -13.51 -2.49
C MET A 145 -1.91 -12.34 -1.50
N LEU A 146 -3.06 -12.01 -0.89
CA LEU A 146 -3.13 -10.91 0.06
C LEU A 146 -2.20 -11.12 1.26
N ILE A 147 -2.19 -12.32 1.83
CA ILE A 147 -1.33 -12.62 3.00
C ILE A 147 0.14 -12.64 2.60
N ASP A 148 0.48 -13.20 1.44
CA ASP A 148 1.85 -13.18 0.90
C ASP A 148 2.32 -11.73 0.69
N LEU A 149 1.46 -10.83 0.19
CA LEU A 149 1.75 -9.40 0.05
C LEU A 149 2.00 -8.73 1.42
N TYR A 150 1.26 -9.10 2.48
CA TYR A 150 1.60 -8.62 3.84
C TYR A 150 3.00 -9.04 4.28
N GLY A 151 3.42 -10.24 3.88
CA GLY A 151 4.77 -10.77 4.16
C GLY A 151 5.88 -10.10 3.36
N LEU A 152 5.56 -9.42 2.26
CA LEU A 152 6.54 -8.75 1.37
C LEU A 152 6.68 -7.26 1.64
N VAL A 153 5.87 -6.67 2.49
CA VAL A 153 5.90 -5.23 2.73
C VAL A 153 7.25 -4.78 3.25
N GLN A 154 7.86 -3.84 2.54
CA GLN A 154 9.06 -3.16 2.97
C GLN A 154 8.72 -1.85 3.68
N LEU A 155 9.36 -1.62 4.82
CA LEU A 155 9.19 -0.41 5.63
C LEU A 155 10.20 0.69 5.28
N ASP A 156 11.09 0.39 4.33
CA ASP A 156 12.10 1.30 3.80
C ASP A 156 11.71 1.74 2.37
N ALA A 157 12.44 2.64 1.81
CA ALA A 157 12.20 3.20 0.47
C ALA A 157 10.78 3.76 0.30
N THR A 158 9.91 3.12 -0.48
CA THR A 158 8.55 3.59 -0.79
C THR A 158 7.53 3.33 0.32
N TYR A 159 7.91 2.65 1.41
CA TYR A 159 7.00 2.32 2.53
C TYR A 159 5.77 1.50 2.12
N GLY A 160 5.95 0.63 1.12
CA GLY A 160 4.91 -0.22 0.54
C GLY A 160 5.44 -1.57 0.09
N LEU A 161 4.80 -2.13 -0.93
CA LEU A 161 5.29 -3.34 -1.59
C LEU A 161 6.46 -3.01 -2.52
N PRO A 162 7.48 -3.88 -2.61
CA PRO A 162 8.56 -3.68 -3.57
C PRO A 162 8.02 -3.62 -4.99
N ILE A 163 8.45 -2.63 -5.78
CA ILE A 163 8.06 -2.52 -7.19
C ILE A 163 8.46 -3.77 -7.99
N SER A 164 9.56 -4.43 -7.61
CA SER A 164 9.98 -5.70 -8.20
C SER A 164 8.97 -6.84 -7.98
N SER A 165 8.17 -6.78 -6.91
CA SER A 165 7.16 -7.80 -6.58
C SER A 165 5.81 -7.52 -7.24
N LEU A 166 5.44 -6.25 -7.40
CA LEU A 166 4.19 -5.84 -8.00
C LEU A 166 4.45 -4.63 -8.90
N ARG A 167 4.78 -4.93 -10.15
CA ARG A 167 5.23 -3.95 -11.12
C ARG A 167 4.09 -3.56 -12.06
N GLU A 168 3.88 -2.28 -12.20
CA GLU A 168 3.00 -1.71 -13.21
C GLU A 168 3.59 -1.86 -14.63
N ASN A 169 2.72 -1.98 -15.64
CA ASN A 169 3.17 -2.10 -17.04
C ASN A 169 3.81 -0.79 -17.54
N PRO A 170 5.07 -0.81 -17.96
CA PRO A 170 5.74 0.39 -18.49
C PRO A 170 5.11 0.96 -19.75
N ALA A 171 4.34 0.18 -20.51
CA ALA A 171 3.73 0.63 -21.78
C ALA A 171 2.66 1.72 -21.62
N SER A 172 2.26 2.05 -20.37
CA SER A 172 1.23 3.05 -20.08
C SER A 172 1.79 4.40 -19.59
N HIS A 173 3.11 4.57 -19.58
CA HIS A 173 3.73 5.79 -19.09
C HIS A 173 4.31 6.63 -20.23
N HIS A 174 3.98 7.91 -20.20
CA HIS A 174 4.66 8.90 -21.03
C HIS A 174 5.96 9.32 -20.34
N PRO A 175 7.09 9.40 -21.05
CA PRO A 175 8.34 9.86 -20.47
C PRO A 175 8.18 11.30 -20.00
N ALA A 176 8.83 11.65 -18.90
CA ALA A 176 8.87 13.01 -18.42
C ALA A 176 9.47 13.93 -19.48
N ARG A 177 8.83 15.07 -19.71
CA ARG A 177 9.31 16.10 -20.63
C ARG A 177 10.04 17.19 -19.85
N LYS A 178 11.30 17.43 -20.17
CA LYS A 178 12.02 18.57 -19.64
C LYS A 178 11.49 19.83 -20.33
N LEU A 179 10.89 20.75 -19.57
CA LEU A 179 10.36 22.01 -20.11
C LEU A 179 11.44 23.06 -20.30
N PHE A 180 12.23 23.29 -19.25
CA PHE A 180 13.34 24.26 -19.25
C PHE A 180 14.29 23.99 -18.09
N GLU A 181 15.42 24.70 -18.10
CA GLU A 181 16.40 24.74 -17.02
C GLU A 181 16.48 26.15 -16.46
N ALA A 182 16.55 26.25 -15.14
CA ALA A 182 16.71 27.51 -14.40
C ALA A 182 17.73 27.34 -13.28
N GLY A 183 18.86 28.02 -13.37
CA GLY A 183 19.97 27.87 -12.44
C GLY A 183 20.48 26.43 -12.37
N ALA A 184 20.45 25.83 -11.19
CA ALA A 184 20.85 24.44 -10.95
C ALA A 184 19.70 23.43 -11.05
N ASN A 185 18.52 23.85 -11.54
CA ASN A 185 17.32 23.03 -11.58
C ASN A 185 16.80 22.85 -13.00
N ALA A 186 16.13 21.75 -13.26
CA ALA A 186 15.31 21.51 -14.43
C ALA A 186 13.84 21.37 -14.01
N VAL A 187 12.92 21.95 -14.77
CA VAL A 187 11.49 21.77 -14.60
C VAL A 187 11.02 20.68 -15.55
N TRP A 188 10.40 19.69 -14.99
CA TRP A 188 9.86 18.53 -15.69
C TRP A 188 8.34 18.53 -15.68
N ALA A 189 7.73 18.17 -16.80
CA ALA A 189 6.31 17.90 -16.92
C ALA A 189 6.10 16.40 -17.07
N MET A 190 5.19 15.87 -16.29
CA MET A 190 4.84 14.45 -16.27
C MET A 190 3.34 14.31 -16.42
N GLU A 191 2.93 13.66 -17.49
CA GLU A 191 1.53 13.34 -17.70
C GLU A 191 1.11 12.20 -16.76
N LEU A 192 0.10 12.45 -15.96
CA LEU A 192 -0.65 11.40 -15.30
C LEU A 192 -1.57 10.79 -16.36
N GLY A 193 -1.06 9.90 -17.20
CA GLY A 193 -1.77 9.36 -18.35
C GLY A 193 -3.25 9.11 -18.12
N GLU A 194 -4.06 8.89 -19.18
CA GLU A 194 -5.52 8.66 -19.18
C GLU A 194 -6.01 7.49 -18.28
N GLN A 195 -5.19 7.04 -17.37
CA GLN A 195 -5.46 5.97 -16.41
C GLN A 195 -6.41 6.37 -15.29
N LYS A 196 -7.03 7.50 -15.36
CA LYS A 196 -8.30 7.70 -14.66
C LYS A 196 -9.34 6.82 -15.35
N SER A 197 -9.30 5.50 -15.11
CA SER A 197 -10.54 4.78 -15.19
C SER A 197 -11.51 5.46 -14.23
N ALA A 198 -12.78 5.46 -14.54
CA ALA A 198 -13.82 6.03 -13.66
C ALA A 198 -13.73 5.49 -12.21
N ASP A 199 -12.95 4.44 -11.99
CA ASP A 199 -12.73 3.73 -10.73
C ASP A 199 -11.40 4.08 -10.04
N GLY A 200 -10.59 5.02 -10.57
CA GLY A 200 -9.34 5.48 -9.94
C GLY A 200 -8.19 4.49 -10.00
N ASP A 201 -8.24 3.48 -10.83
CA ASP A 201 -7.22 2.43 -10.94
C ASP A 201 -5.99 2.92 -11.71
N TRP A 202 -4.88 3.10 -11.01
CA TRP A 202 -3.55 3.37 -11.56
C TRP A 202 -2.90 2.15 -12.21
N VAL A 203 -3.50 0.97 -12.03
CA VAL A 203 -3.03 -0.27 -12.61
C VAL A 203 -3.97 -0.65 -13.72
N ARG A 204 -3.50 -0.53 -14.96
CA ARG A 204 -4.02 -1.42 -15.98
C ARG A 204 -3.35 -2.77 -15.74
N PRO A 205 -4.10 -3.78 -15.30
CA PRO A 205 -3.62 -5.13 -15.42
C PRO A 205 -3.17 -5.30 -16.89
N HIS A 206 -2.02 -5.91 -17.11
CA HIS A 206 -1.67 -6.40 -18.45
C HIS A 206 -2.93 -7.02 -19.03
N ARG A 207 -3.30 -6.62 -20.25
CA ARG A 207 -4.54 -7.00 -20.92
C ARG A 207 -4.99 -8.36 -20.45
N ILE A 208 -5.99 -8.35 -19.57
CA ILE A 208 -6.68 -9.56 -19.10
C ILE A 208 -7.18 -10.35 -20.30
N ASP A 209 -7.40 -9.65 -21.42
CA ASP A 209 -7.92 -10.15 -22.69
C ASP A 209 -6.91 -10.88 -23.56
N ASP A 210 -5.63 -10.97 -23.14
CA ASP A 210 -4.65 -11.77 -23.88
C ASP A 210 -4.63 -13.20 -23.32
N PRO A 211 -5.35 -14.16 -23.95
CA PRO A 211 -5.44 -15.54 -23.47
C PRO A 211 -4.09 -16.29 -23.49
N GLY A 212 -3.07 -15.71 -24.12
CA GLY A 212 -1.70 -16.23 -24.14
C GLY A 212 -0.81 -15.70 -23.02
N ASN A 213 -1.26 -14.72 -22.22
CA ASN A 213 -0.44 -14.16 -21.16
C ASN A 213 -0.47 -15.05 -19.90
N PRO A 214 0.65 -15.69 -19.51
CA PRO A 214 0.69 -16.56 -18.32
C PRO A 214 0.44 -15.79 -17.01
N TRP A 215 0.55 -14.47 -17.02
CA TRP A 215 0.32 -13.57 -15.87
C TRP A 215 -1.12 -13.05 -15.79
N SER A 216 -2.00 -13.38 -16.73
CA SER A 216 -3.39 -12.86 -16.76
C SER A 216 -4.14 -13.12 -15.46
N LEU A 217 -4.10 -14.37 -14.95
CA LEU A 217 -4.76 -14.74 -13.68
C LEU A 217 -4.15 -14.06 -12.45
N PHE A 218 -2.86 -13.78 -12.48
CA PHE A 218 -2.20 -13.03 -11.41
C PHE A 218 -2.77 -11.60 -11.36
N TRP A 219 -2.81 -10.92 -12.51
CA TRP A 219 -3.29 -9.55 -12.59
C TRP A 219 -4.80 -9.43 -12.38
N GLU A 220 -5.59 -10.42 -12.76
CA GLU A 220 -7.01 -10.51 -12.42
C GLU A 220 -7.23 -10.54 -10.90
N ARG A 221 -6.41 -11.29 -10.17
CA ARG A 221 -6.45 -11.33 -8.70
C ARG A 221 -5.98 -10.02 -8.08
N VAL A 222 -4.93 -9.40 -8.62
CA VAL A 222 -4.50 -8.05 -8.22
C VAL A 222 -5.64 -7.05 -8.42
N GLY A 223 -6.27 -7.03 -9.59
CA GLY A 223 -7.45 -6.20 -9.86
C GLY A 223 -8.60 -6.47 -8.91
N THR A 224 -8.83 -7.74 -8.55
CA THR A 224 -9.84 -8.08 -7.54
C THR A 224 -9.48 -7.54 -6.16
N LEU A 225 -8.21 -7.63 -5.73
CA LEU A 225 -7.76 -7.05 -4.46
C LEU A 225 -7.93 -5.53 -4.44
N THR A 226 -7.67 -4.85 -5.56
CA THR A 226 -7.89 -3.42 -5.71
C THR A 226 -9.39 -3.10 -5.64
N LYS A 227 -10.22 -3.81 -6.40
CA LYS A 227 -11.68 -3.61 -6.43
C LYS A 227 -12.36 -3.79 -5.07
N ILE A 228 -11.92 -4.75 -4.28
CA ILE A 228 -12.42 -4.94 -2.91
C ILE A 228 -11.78 -3.99 -1.90
N GLY A 229 -10.88 -3.12 -2.34
CA GLY A 229 -10.21 -2.13 -1.50
C GLY A 229 -9.22 -2.72 -0.51
N ALA A 230 -8.57 -3.84 -0.83
CA ALA A 230 -7.50 -4.43 -0.03
C ALA A 230 -6.13 -3.92 -0.42
N LEU A 231 -5.94 -3.62 -1.71
CA LEU A 231 -4.72 -3.12 -2.32
C LEU A 231 -4.98 -1.76 -2.96
N LEU A 232 -4.02 -0.87 -2.87
CA LEU A 232 -4.04 0.47 -3.42
C LEU A 232 -2.72 0.73 -4.15
N PHE A 233 -2.73 1.66 -5.09
CA PHE A 233 -1.51 2.14 -5.72
C PHE A 233 -1.36 3.62 -5.44
N GLU A 234 -0.23 3.99 -4.85
CA GLU A 234 0.13 5.38 -4.55
C GLU A 234 1.15 5.84 -5.59
N PRO A 235 0.88 6.90 -6.37
CA PRO A 235 1.83 7.39 -7.36
C PRO A 235 3.01 8.07 -6.67
N TRP A 236 4.22 7.69 -7.08
CA TRP A 236 5.48 8.23 -6.61
C TRP A 236 6.32 8.73 -7.78
N ILE A 237 7.07 9.80 -7.55
CA ILE A 237 8.12 10.25 -8.43
C ILE A 237 9.41 9.55 -8.06
N PHE A 238 10.11 9.05 -9.07
CA PHE A 238 11.40 8.38 -8.96
C PHE A 238 12.47 9.17 -9.73
N ASP A 239 13.71 9.07 -9.27
CA ASP A 239 14.88 9.60 -9.97
C ASP A 239 15.33 8.61 -11.06
N GLY A 240 14.60 8.56 -12.16
CA GLY A 240 14.81 7.62 -13.25
C GLY A 240 13.92 6.38 -13.18
N GLU A 241 14.29 5.30 -13.88
CA GLU A 241 13.51 4.07 -13.90
C GLU A 241 13.44 3.42 -12.49
N PRO A 242 12.23 3.09 -11.98
CA PRO A 242 12.02 2.70 -10.59
C PRO A 242 12.76 1.45 -10.12
N LEU A 243 13.23 0.58 -11.03
CA LEU A 243 14.01 -0.60 -10.62
C LEU A 243 15.39 -0.25 -10.11
N ASP A 244 15.98 0.85 -10.61
CA ASP A 244 17.33 1.30 -10.30
C ASP A 244 17.36 2.70 -9.71
N ALA A 245 16.19 3.27 -9.43
CA ALA A 245 16.03 4.65 -9.01
C ALA A 245 15.58 4.77 -7.56
N GLU A 246 16.01 5.86 -6.91
CA GLU A 246 15.50 6.24 -5.62
C GLU A 246 14.10 6.86 -5.72
N PRO A 247 13.16 6.50 -4.83
CA PRO A 247 11.89 7.18 -4.71
C PRO A 247 12.13 8.59 -4.13
N LEU A 248 11.63 9.62 -4.82
CA LEU A 248 11.77 10.99 -4.37
C LEU A 248 10.62 11.37 -3.40
N PHE A 249 9.39 11.35 -3.88
CA PHE A 249 8.22 11.64 -3.04
C PHE A 249 6.92 11.17 -3.72
N PRO A 250 5.84 10.97 -2.93
CA PRO A 250 4.52 10.65 -3.48
C PRO A 250 3.90 11.86 -4.17
N VAL A 251 3.29 11.64 -5.33
CA VAL A 251 2.70 12.69 -6.17
C VAL A 251 1.40 13.21 -5.60
N ASP A 252 0.45 12.32 -5.39
CA ASP A 252 -0.86 12.63 -4.85
C ASP A 252 -1.42 11.44 -4.06
N PRO A 253 -1.65 11.64 -2.80
CA PRO A 253 -2.29 10.65 -1.94
C PRO A 253 -3.79 10.88 -1.83
N SER A 254 -4.35 11.92 -2.45
CA SER A 254 -5.76 12.25 -2.33
C SER A 254 -6.65 11.11 -2.84
N ILE A 255 -6.12 10.28 -3.73
CA ILE A 255 -6.87 9.18 -4.31
C ILE A 255 -7.15 8.08 -3.29
N HIS A 256 -6.26 7.82 -2.32
CA HIS A 256 -6.46 6.72 -1.38
C HIS A 256 -5.99 6.95 0.07
N TYR A 257 -5.18 7.97 0.32
CA TYR A 257 -4.69 8.32 1.68
C TYR A 257 -5.45 9.47 2.34
N ALA A 258 -6.46 10.02 1.67
CA ALA A 258 -7.27 11.14 2.09
C ALA A 258 -7.82 11.05 3.53
N VAL A 259 -7.87 9.85 4.09
CA VAL A 259 -8.43 9.62 5.43
C VAL A 259 -7.51 10.10 6.56
N ARG A 260 -6.19 10.22 6.34
CA ARG A 260 -5.28 10.55 7.46
C ARG A 260 -4.68 11.97 7.42
N HIS A 261 -4.31 12.50 6.25
CA HIS A 261 -3.75 13.87 6.12
C HIS A 261 -3.89 14.41 4.69
N PRO A 262 -5.13 14.74 4.25
CA PRO A 262 -5.38 15.20 2.89
C PRO A 262 -4.63 16.49 2.53
N ASP A 263 -4.44 17.37 3.52
CA ASP A 263 -3.97 18.73 3.27
C ASP A 263 -2.47 18.81 2.97
N LYS A 264 -1.65 17.88 3.47
CA LYS A 264 -0.20 18.03 3.39
C LYS A 264 0.41 17.66 2.04
N ILE A 265 -0.20 16.74 1.31
CA ILE A 265 0.42 16.17 0.10
C ILE A 265 -0.18 16.74 -1.18
N THR A 266 -1.45 17.08 -1.20
CA THR A 266 -2.01 17.98 -2.22
C THR A 266 -1.27 19.33 -2.19
N ALA A 267 -0.81 19.75 -1.01
CA ALA A 267 0.07 20.90 -0.85
C ALA A 267 1.45 20.68 -1.52
N LEU A 268 2.02 19.48 -1.55
CA LEU A 268 3.36 19.24 -2.09
C LEU A 268 3.42 19.40 -3.60
N THR A 269 2.50 18.78 -4.37
CA THR A 269 2.43 18.95 -5.82
C THR A 269 2.10 20.39 -6.20
N ARG A 270 1.29 21.07 -5.39
CA ARG A 270 1.02 22.49 -5.59
C ARG A 270 2.26 23.35 -5.31
N LEU A 271 3.01 23.08 -4.24
CA LEU A 271 4.26 23.78 -3.96
C LEU A 271 5.29 23.56 -5.07
N ALA A 272 5.37 22.34 -5.62
CA ALA A 272 6.22 22.05 -6.77
C ALA A 272 5.80 22.86 -8.00
N TYR A 273 4.50 22.92 -8.29
CA TYR A 273 3.95 23.74 -9.38
C TYR A 273 4.23 25.23 -9.16
N ASP A 274 3.96 25.76 -7.96
CA ASP A 274 4.20 27.18 -7.64
C ASP A 274 5.68 27.53 -7.78
N ALA A 275 6.59 26.64 -7.38
CA ALA A 275 8.03 26.82 -7.57
C ALA A 275 8.42 26.79 -9.05
N ALA A 276 7.84 25.88 -9.84
CA ALA A 276 8.06 25.82 -11.29
C ALA A 276 7.55 27.08 -12.00
N ALA A 277 6.40 27.59 -11.60
CA ALA A 277 5.82 28.80 -12.14
C ALA A 277 6.69 30.04 -11.84
N GLU A 278 7.18 30.15 -10.61
CA GLU A 278 8.09 31.25 -10.23
C GLU A 278 9.41 31.19 -11.01
N LEU A 279 9.97 29.97 -11.21
CA LEU A 279 11.16 29.77 -12.03
C LEU A 279 10.95 30.15 -13.51
N ALA A 280 9.74 29.95 -14.05
CA ALA A 280 9.39 30.36 -15.40
C ALA A 280 9.32 31.91 -15.55
N GLY A 281 8.92 32.60 -14.50
CA GLY A 281 8.75 34.07 -14.49
C GLY A 281 7.78 34.53 -15.60
N GLU A 282 8.18 35.50 -16.42
CA GLU A 282 7.35 35.98 -17.52
C GLU A 282 7.17 35.00 -18.68
N ARG A 283 7.89 33.87 -18.67
CA ARG A 283 7.87 32.87 -19.76
C ARG A 283 6.86 31.76 -19.50
N THR A 284 5.65 32.14 -19.14
CA THR A 284 4.56 31.19 -18.79
C THR A 284 4.20 30.23 -19.92
N TYR A 285 4.53 30.58 -21.20
CA TYR A 285 4.27 29.71 -22.36
C TYR A 285 4.87 28.29 -22.25
N PHE A 286 5.89 28.09 -21.40
CA PHE A 286 6.41 26.77 -21.11
C PHE A 286 5.42 25.94 -20.31
N LEU A 287 4.66 26.60 -19.42
CA LEU A 287 3.68 25.95 -18.57
C LEU A 287 2.38 25.66 -19.32
N ASP A 288 2.01 26.55 -20.27
CA ASP A 288 0.80 26.38 -21.10
C ASP A 288 0.85 25.07 -21.93
N ARG A 289 2.06 24.64 -22.30
CA ARG A 289 2.28 23.37 -23.00
C ARG A 289 2.16 22.12 -22.12
N ALA A 290 2.03 22.31 -20.83
CA ALA A 290 1.98 21.28 -19.81
C ALA A 290 0.71 21.40 -18.96
N GLU A 291 -0.34 22.01 -19.52
CA GLU A 291 -1.62 22.13 -18.85
C GLU A 291 -2.18 20.72 -18.53
N GLY A 292 -2.46 20.46 -17.26
CA GLY A 292 -2.91 19.16 -16.77
C GLY A 292 -1.79 18.21 -16.36
N ASP A 293 -0.53 18.52 -16.63
CA ASP A 293 0.62 17.74 -16.20
C ASP A 293 1.03 18.06 -14.75
N ILE A 294 1.72 17.12 -14.13
CA ILE A 294 2.42 17.37 -12.88
C ILE A 294 3.75 18.05 -13.20
N LEU A 295 3.94 19.25 -12.66
CA LEU A 295 5.18 20.01 -12.82
C LEU A 295 6.06 19.85 -11.59
N VAL A 296 7.33 19.48 -11.81
CA VAL A 296 8.29 19.27 -10.73
C VAL A 296 9.63 19.87 -11.09
N PRO A 297 10.11 20.86 -10.33
CA PRO A 297 11.48 21.31 -10.41
C PRO A 297 12.40 20.36 -9.64
N LEU A 298 13.41 19.82 -10.32
CA LEU A 298 14.43 18.96 -9.72
C LEU A 298 15.83 19.50 -10.03
N PRO A 299 16.81 19.29 -9.13
CA PRO A 299 18.20 19.59 -9.41
C PRO A 299 18.70 18.90 -10.69
N LEU A 300 19.58 19.57 -11.43
CA LEU A 300 20.10 19.09 -12.74
C LEU A 300 20.86 17.75 -12.67
N HIS A 301 21.29 17.32 -11.49
CA HIS A 301 21.97 16.04 -11.32
C HIS A 301 21.00 14.84 -11.28
N HIS A 302 19.69 15.08 -11.12
CA HIS A 302 18.70 14.02 -11.20
C HIS A 302 18.52 13.54 -12.65
N ARG A 303 18.32 12.24 -12.79
CA ARG A 303 17.92 11.64 -14.08
C ARG A 303 16.51 12.09 -14.46
N PRO A 304 16.07 11.89 -15.71
CA PRO A 304 14.68 12.13 -16.08
C PRO A 304 13.74 11.40 -15.09
N PRO A 305 12.84 12.12 -14.41
CA PRO A 305 11.99 11.49 -13.42
C PRO A 305 10.92 10.61 -14.05
N GLU A 306 10.45 9.61 -13.31
CA GLU A 306 9.32 8.78 -13.70
C GLU A 306 8.26 8.73 -12.60
N ILE A 307 6.98 8.68 -13.00
CA ILE A 307 5.88 8.42 -12.07
C ILE A 307 5.53 6.94 -12.15
N ARG A 308 5.48 6.28 -11.00
CA ARG A 308 5.05 4.88 -10.88
C ARG A 308 4.13 4.68 -9.69
N GLY A 309 3.16 3.80 -9.87
CA GLY A 309 2.30 3.34 -8.79
C GLY A 309 3.04 2.37 -7.87
N VAL A 310 3.16 2.76 -6.60
CA VAL A 310 3.66 1.88 -5.54
C VAL A 310 2.49 1.18 -4.88
N ALA A 311 2.46 -0.13 -4.96
CA ALA A 311 1.40 -0.92 -4.35
C ALA A 311 1.47 -0.85 -2.82
N LYS A 312 0.32 -0.64 -2.18
CA LYS A 312 0.16 -0.53 -0.72
C LYS A 312 -1.05 -1.30 -0.25
N LEU A 313 -0.93 -1.86 0.93
CA LEU A 313 -2.07 -2.47 1.60
C LEU A 313 -2.90 -1.37 2.27
N ARG A 314 -4.21 -1.34 1.99
CA ARG A 314 -5.11 -0.31 2.52
C ARG A 314 -5.15 -0.31 4.05
N ILE A 315 -5.15 -1.48 4.66
CA ILE A 315 -5.16 -1.62 6.11
C ILE A 315 -3.79 -2.15 6.53
N GLU A 316 -3.07 -1.35 7.29
CA GLU A 316 -1.75 -1.71 7.77
C GLU A 316 -1.77 -2.08 9.25
N PRO A 317 -0.95 -3.09 9.69
CA PRO A 317 -0.83 -3.41 11.09
C PRO A 317 -0.14 -2.26 11.84
N ASP A 318 -0.72 -1.81 12.96
CA ASP A 318 -0.13 -0.74 13.77
C ASP A 318 1.04 -1.26 14.62
N THR A 319 2.18 -1.50 13.98
CA THR A 319 3.42 -1.94 14.63
C THR A 319 4.38 -0.76 14.86
N PRO A 320 5.31 -0.86 15.84
CA PRO A 320 6.32 0.18 16.04
C PRO A 320 7.18 0.44 14.78
N GLY A 321 7.47 -0.59 13.99
CA GLY A 321 8.18 -0.47 12.71
C GLY A 321 7.39 0.40 11.72
N ARG A 322 6.09 0.13 11.58
CA ARG A 322 5.19 0.91 10.70
C ARG A 322 5.10 2.37 11.12
N ARG A 323 4.99 2.65 12.41
CA ARG A 323 4.95 4.03 12.91
C ARG A 323 6.24 4.78 12.58
N ARG A 324 7.41 4.14 12.74
CA ARG A 324 8.70 4.74 12.34
C ARG A 324 8.79 4.97 10.83
N ALA A 325 8.34 4.00 10.03
CA ALA A 325 8.31 4.14 8.57
C ALA A 325 7.41 5.30 8.14
N TYR A 326 6.23 5.42 8.73
CA TYR A 326 5.33 6.54 8.48
C TYR A 326 5.97 7.89 8.85
N ALA A 327 6.62 7.97 10.00
CA ALA A 327 7.31 9.20 10.42
C ALA A 327 8.43 9.59 9.43
N ARG A 328 9.21 8.62 8.92
CA ARG A 328 10.23 8.87 7.89
C ARG A 328 9.60 9.38 6.59
N LYS A 329 8.50 8.77 6.14
CA LYS A 329 7.77 9.22 4.95
C LYS A 329 7.29 10.66 5.12
N MET A 330 6.74 11.01 6.28
CA MET A 330 6.30 12.38 6.55
C MET A 330 7.48 13.38 6.57
N GLY A 331 8.62 12.99 7.16
CA GLY A 331 9.84 13.80 7.13
C GLY A 331 10.37 14.01 5.71
N LEU A 332 10.30 13.01 4.84
CA LEU A 332 10.65 13.13 3.43
C LEU A 332 9.75 14.15 2.72
N ILE A 333 8.44 14.06 2.91
CA ILE A 333 7.45 14.98 2.33
C ILE A 333 7.70 16.42 2.81
N GLU A 334 7.94 16.61 4.09
CA GLU A 334 8.25 17.92 4.68
C GLU A 334 9.56 18.48 4.10
N SER A 335 10.58 17.64 3.91
CA SER A 335 11.86 18.05 3.31
C SER A 335 11.69 18.57 1.88
N TYR A 336 10.87 17.90 1.04
CA TYR A 336 10.57 18.38 -0.31
C TYR A 336 9.69 19.64 -0.31
N ALA A 337 8.73 19.73 0.59
CA ALA A 337 7.91 20.94 0.73
C ALA A 337 8.77 22.15 1.06
N ASP A 338 9.70 22.02 1.99
CA ASP A 338 10.66 23.07 2.35
C ASP A 338 11.61 23.41 1.19
N ALA A 339 12.03 22.41 0.41
CA ALA A 339 12.87 22.61 -0.76
C ALA A 339 12.15 23.43 -1.84
N PHE A 340 10.89 23.08 -2.16
CA PHE A 340 10.09 23.83 -3.12
C PHE A 340 9.75 25.24 -2.64
N ALA A 341 9.45 25.42 -1.36
CA ALA A 341 9.19 26.72 -0.79
C ALA A 341 10.43 27.64 -0.88
N ARG A 342 11.63 27.10 -0.57
CA ARG A 342 12.89 27.84 -0.72
C ARG A 342 13.18 28.15 -2.18
N LEU A 343 13.02 27.17 -3.08
CA LEU A 343 13.24 27.36 -4.51
C LEU A 343 12.36 28.47 -5.07
N ARG A 344 11.07 28.49 -4.69
CA ARG A 344 10.13 29.56 -5.04
C ARG A 344 10.58 30.92 -4.53
N ALA A 345 11.01 31.02 -3.26
CA ALA A 345 11.48 32.28 -2.67
C ALA A 345 12.74 32.78 -3.37
N ASP A 346 13.70 31.89 -3.66
CA ASP A 346 14.92 32.24 -4.38
C ASP A 346 14.65 32.71 -5.81
N ALA A 347 13.66 32.10 -6.49
CA ALA A 347 13.22 32.54 -7.81
C ALA A 347 12.58 33.94 -7.78
N ALA A 348 11.67 34.18 -6.83
CA ALA A 348 11.01 35.47 -6.66
C ALA A 348 12.00 36.62 -6.34
N GLU A 349 13.10 36.33 -5.67
CA GLU A 349 14.16 37.30 -5.36
C GLU A 349 15.22 37.44 -6.49
N GLY A 350 15.02 36.78 -7.63
CA GLY A 350 15.95 36.88 -8.77
C GLY A 350 17.32 36.25 -8.50
N ARG A 351 17.44 35.35 -7.53
CA ARG A 351 18.73 34.74 -7.18
C ARG A 351 19.22 33.73 -8.23
N PHE A 352 18.48 33.53 -9.30
CA PHE A 352 18.83 32.67 -10.43
C PHE A 352 19.25 33.50 -11.64
N ASP A 353 20.39 34.13 -11.56
CA ASP A 353 20.96 35.04 -12.59
C ASP A 353 21.41 34.33 -13.89
N ARG A 354 20.94 33.13 -14.19
CA ARG A 354 21.25 32.45 -15.46
C ARG A 354 20.04 32.43 -16.38
N PRO A 355 20.24 32.80 -17.65
CA PRO A 355 19.16 32.75 -18.63
C PRO A 355 18.58 31.34 -18.71
N LEU A 356 17.24 31.26 -18.74
CA LEU A 356 16.54 30.00 -19.03
C LEU A 356 17.05 29.46 -20.38
N ARG A 357 17.48 28.21 -20.41
CA ARG A 357 17.86 27.54 -21.65
C ARG A 357 16.67 26.75 -22.14
N PRO A 358 15.97 27.19 -23.22
CA PRO A 358 14.93 26.37 -23.83
C PRO A 358 15.60 25.15 -24.46
N ILE A 359 14.97 23.99 -24.29
CA ILE A 359 15.41 22.78 -24.94
C ILE A 359 14.87 22.83 -26.37
N SER A 360 15.78 22.65 -27.34
CA SER A 360 15.38 22.55 -28.73
C SER A 360 14.45 21.34 -28.92
N PRO A 361 13.29 21.49 -29.60
CA PRO A 361 12.33 20.39 -29.75
C PRO A 361 12.90 19.17 -30.47
N ASP A 362 14.04 19.32 -31.15
CA ASP A 362 14.67 18.23 -31.92
C ASP A 362 15.59 17.31 -31.12
N ALA A 363 15.90 17.64 -29.82
CA ALA A 363 16.81 16.81 -29.04
C ALA A 363 16.17 15.50 -28.53
N SER A 364 14.84 15.38 -28.57
CA SER A 364 14.11 14.19 -28.09
C SER A 364 13.96 13.07 -29.13
N LEU A 365 14.30 13.30 -30.41
CA LEU A 365 14.09 12.32 -31.49
C LEU A 365 15.34 11.52 -31.88
N THR A 366 16.52 11.84 -31.34
CA THR A 366 17.78 11.17 -31.71
C THR A 366 18.30 10.13 -30.72
N ALA A 367 17.59 9.87 -29.64
CA ALA A 367 18.00 8.87 -28.61
C ALA A 367 17.39 7.47 -28.79
N SER A 368 16.76 7.19 -29.95
CA SER A 368 16.24 5.86 -30.31
C SER A 368 16.89 5.40 -31.60
N GLY A 369 18.14 4.98 -31.50
CA GLY A 369 18.90 4.32 -32.56
C GLY A 369 19.58 3.08 -32.01
#